data_afaa1d9299f31fbd9bdbe7b55f168636
#
_entry.id   afaa1d9299f31fbd9bdbe7b55f168636
#
_cell.length_a   1.000
_cell.length_b   1.000
_cell.length_c   1.000
_cell.angle_alpha   90.00
_cell.angle_beta   90.00
_cell.angle_gamma   90.00
#
_symmetry.space_group_name_H-M   'P 1'
#
loop_
_entity.id
_entity.type
_entity.pdbx_description
1 polymer ?
#
loop_
_entity_poly.entity_id
_entity_poly.type
_entity_poly.pdbx_seq_one_letter_code
_entity_poly.pdbx_strand_id
1 'polypeptide(L)'
;LNYNISGGMVHSITSTHDDSLLITIHDAEDGSELTIALPDDIITPFNDGSFFVLVNGEESDDAEQNGNSVTIPFDADTTEIEIVGTHVVPEFGTIAMIVLAVAIVSIIAVSAKSRLSIMPRI
;
A
#
# COMPACT_ATOMS: atom_id res chain seq x y z
N LEU A 1 8.21 -1.08 1.77
CA LEU A 1 8.60 -0.59 0.44
C LEU A 1 9.84 0.29 0.54
N ASN A 2 10.74 0.11 -0.40
CA ASN A 2 11.95 0.92 -0.47
C ASN A 2 11.69 2.16 -1.34
N TYR A 3 12.00 3.32 -0.80
CA TYR A 3 11.86 4.56 -1.54
C TYR A 3 12.97 5.55 -1.17
N ASN A 4 13.17 6.55 -2.04
CA ASN A 4 14.08 7.66 -1.80
C ASN A 4 13.39 8.94 -2.26
N ILE A 5 13.39 9.97 -1.42
CA ILE A 5 12.78 11.26 -1.72
C ILE A 5 13.82 12.36 -1.55
N SER A 6 13.97 13.25 -2.55
CA SER A 6 14.99 14.28 -2.53
C SER A 6 14.59 15.53 -1.75
N GLY A 7 13.31 15.85 -1.71
CA GLY A 7 12.81 17.00 -0.94
C GLY A 7 11.42 16.77 -0.41
N GLY A 8 11.24 16.95 0.90
CA GLY A 8 10.00 16.63 1.57
C GLY A 8 10.09 15.31 2.31
N MET A 9 8.95 14.81 2.76
CA MET A 9 8.84 13.59 3.55
C MET A 9 7.67 12.75 3.06
N VAL A 10 7.86 11.44 2.98
CA VAL A 10 6.75 10.51 2.82
C VAL A 10 6.09 10.34 4.19
N HIS A 11 4.84 10.77 4.31
CA HIS A 11 4.08 10.66 5.55
C HIS A 11 3.45 9.27 5.69
N SER A 12 2.88 8.76 4.61
CA SER A 12 2.25 7.45 4.62
C SER A 12 2.19 6.86 3.22
N ILE A 13 2.13 5.53 3.17
CA ILE A 13 1.88 4.78 1.95
C ILE A 13 0.73 3.83 2.28
N THR A 14 -0.41 4.00 1.61
CA THR A 14 -1.60 3.18 1.84
C THR A 14 -2.13 2.64 0.52
N SER A 15 -2.84 1.52 0.57
CA SER A 15 -3.56 1.05 -0.61
C SER A 15 -4.90 1.77 -0.73
N THR A 16 -5.22 2.18 -1.96
CA THR A 16 -6.50 2.80 -2.27
C THR A 16 -7.20 1.93 -3.31
N HIS A 17 -8.42 1.51 -3.03
CA HIS A 17 -9.11 0.51 -3.84
C HIS A 17 -8.28 -0.78 -3.84
N ASP A 18 -8.29 -1.61 -4.77
CA ASP A 18 -7.49 -2.84 -4.79
C ASP A 18 -6.38 -2.79 -5.83
N ASP A 19 -6.16 -1.64 -6.43
CA ASP A 19 -5.28 -1.49 -7.60
C ASP A 19 -4.29 -0.34 -7.51
N SER A 20 -4.27 0.43 -6.42
CA SER A 20 -3.38 1.58 -6.33
C SER A 20 -2.77 1.76 -4.95
N LEU A 21 -1.59 2.43 -4.94
CA LEU A 21 -0.91 2.89 -3.73
C LEU A 21 -1.01 4.40 -3.67
N LEU A 22 -1.46 4.92 -2.54
CA LEU A 22 -1.49 6.35 -2.28
C LEU A 22 -0.36 6.73 -1.35
N ILE A 23 0.51 7.63 -1.80
CA ILE A 23 1.66 8.11 -1.07
C ILE A 23 1.37 9.55 -0.67
N THR A 24 1.30 9.82 0.63
CA THR A 24 1.10 11.16 1.15
C THR A 24 2.43 11.83 1.40
N ILE A 25 2.62 13.03 0.86
CA ILE A 25 3.87 13.80 0.97
C ILE A 25 3.63 15.02 1.85
N HIS A 26 4.55 15.26 2.79
CA HIS A 26 4.58 16.47 3.60
C HIS A 26 5.84 17.27 3.28
N ASP A 27 5.75 18.60 3.39
CA ASP A 27 6.88 19.50 3.20
C ASP A 27 7.56 19.34 1.84
N ALA A 28 6.78 19.11 0.80
CA ALA A 28 7.30 18.97 -0.56
C ALA A 28 8.06 20.22 -0.98
N GLU A 29 9.14 20.03 -1.75
CA GLU A 29 9.97 21.12 -2.27
C GLU A 29 9.98 21.08 -3.79
N ASP A 30 10.07 22.26 -4.42
CA ASP A 30 10.15 22.36 -5.88
C ASP A 30 11.36 21.63 -6.42
N GLY A 31 11.20 21.01 -7.59
CA GLY A 31 12.29 20.31 -8.25
C GLY A 31 12.73 19.02 -7.57
N SER A 32 11.89 18.47 -6.70
CA SER A 32 12.16 17.22 -6.02
C SER A 32 11.64 16.02 -6.80
N GLU A 33 12.07 14.83 -6.39
CA GLU A 33 11.59 13.60 -6.98
C GLU A 33 11.51 12.49 -5.96
N LEU A 34 10.57 11.58 -6.17
CA LEU A 34 10.40 10.36 -5.40
C LEU A 34 10.77 9.18 -6.30
N THR A 35 11.72 8.37 -5.85
CA THR A 35 12.02 7.09 -6.50
C THR A 35 11.54 5.98 -5.58
N ILE A 36 10.68 5.13 -6.09
CA ILE A 36 10.09 4.04 -5.29
C ILE A 36 10.23 2.71 -6.03
N ALA A 37 10.65 1.70 -5.30
CA ALA A 37 10.70 0.34 -5.80
C ALA A 37 9.34 -0.34 -5.58
N LEU A 38 8.82 -0.96 -6.63
CA LEU A 38 7.48 -1.56 -6.63
C LEU A 38 7.59 -3.06 -6.89
N PRO A 39 7.79 -3.88 -5.83
CA PRO A 39 7.88 -5.33 -6.01
C PRO A 39 6.55 -5.92 -6.50
N ASP A 40 6.63 -6.93 -7.35
CA ASP A 40 5.45 -7.57 -7.94
C ASP A 40 4.52 -8.21 -6.90
N ASP A 41 5.06 -8.58 -5.75
CA ASP A 41 4.26 -9.14 -4.65
C ASP A 41 3.49 -8.09 -3.85
N ILE A 42 3.77 -6.81 -4.06
CA ILE A 42 3.05 -5.70 -3.44
C ILE A 42 2.09 -5.04 -4.44
N ILE A 43 2.56 -4.74 -5.63
CA ILE A 43 1.75 -4.11 -6.67
C ILE A 43 2.07 -4.73 -8.03
N THR A 44 1.04 -5.13 -8.75
CA THR A 44 1.17 -5.75 -10.06
C THR A 44 1.02 -4.69 -11.15
N PRO A 45 1.97 -4.60 -12.09
CA PRO A 45 1.87 -3.65 -13.20
C PRO A 45 0.79 -4.05 -14.20
N PHE A 46 0.48 -3.15 -15.13
CA PHE A 46 -0.36 -3.48 -16.28
C PHE A 46 0.35 -4.48 -17.20
N ASN A 47 -0.36 -5.00 -18.18
CA ASN A 47 0.15 -6.06 -19.06
C ASN A 47 1.43 -5.71 -19.80
N ASP A 48 1.68 -4.43 -20.06
CA ASP A 48 2.90 -3.95 -20.69
C ASP A 48 4.06 -3.71 -19.70
N GLY A 49 3.85 -4.01 -18.41
CA GLY A 49 4.83 -3.80 -17.37
C GLY A 49 4.84 -2.39 -16.78
N SER A 50 3.95 -1.53 -17.21
CA SER A 50 3.91 -0.13 -16.77
C SER A 50 2.98 0.07 -15.56
N PHE A 51 3.20 1.18 -14.86
CA PHE A 51 2.32 1.71 -13.84
C PHE A 51 1.78 3.06 -14.29
N PHE A 52 0.61 3.43 -13.82
CA PHE A 52 0.01 4.72 -14.06
C PHE A 52 0.24 5.59 -12.83
N VAL A 53 0.73 6.82 -13.02
CA VAL A 53 1.12 7.69 -11.90
C VAL A 53 0.29 8.97 -11.93
N LEU A 54 -0.30 9.31 -10.80
CA LEU A 54 -1.04 10.55 -10.58
C LEU A 54 -0.35 11.37 -9.50
N VAL A 55 -0.18 12.66 -9.75
CA VAL A 55 0.35 13.62 -8.78
C VAL A 55 -0.75 14.61 -8.47
N ASN A 56 -1.19 14.68 -7.21
CA ASN A 56 -2.34 15.48 -6.79
C ASN A 56 -3.60 15.21 -7.63
N GLY A 57 -3.81 13.96 -8.03
CA GLY A 57 -4.96 13.55 -8.81
C GLY A 57 -4.84 13.76 -10.32
N GLU A 58 -3.73 14.26 -10.79
CA GLU A 58 -3.50 14.49 -12.22
C GLU A 58 -2.42 13.54 -12.76
N GLU A 59 -2.61 13.05 -13.99
CA GLU A 59 -1.64 12.16 -14.61
C GLU A 59 -0.28 12.84 -14.74
N SER A 60 0.77 12.13 -14.32
CA SER A 60 2.14 12.63 -14.43
C SER A 60 2.76 12.17 -15.74
N ASP A 61 3.09 13.12 -16.61
CA ASP A 61 3.79 12.84 -17.87
C ASP A 61 5.31 12.73 -17.68
N ASP A 62 5.81 13.17 -16.53
CA ASP A 62 7.25 13.22 -16.24
C ASP A 62 7.76 12.03 -15.43
N ALA A 63 6.88 11.14 -15.00
CA ALA A 63 7.29 9.95 -14.26
C ALA A 63 8.04 9.00 -15.18
N GLU A 64 9.16 8.45 -14.68
CA GLU A 64 9.99 7.51 -15.41
C GLU A 64 10.01 6.18 -14.71
N GLN A 65 9.86 5.11 -15.47
CA GLN A 65 9.91 3.76 -14.94
C GLN A 65 11.14 3.02 -15.46
N ASN A 66 11.85 2.39 -14.53
CA ASN A 66 13.01 1.57 -14.86
C ASN A 66 12.83 0.21 -14.15
N GLY A 67 12.38 -0.78 -14.90
CA GLY A 67 12.00 -2.06 -14.31
C GLY A 67 10.86 -1.88 -13.32
N ASN A 68 11.08 -2.28 -12.08
CA ASN A 68 10.10 -2.13 -10.99
C ASN A 68 10.27 -0.85 -10.18
N SER A 69 11.16 0.06 -10.60
CA SER A 69 11.36 1.34 -9.94
C SER A 69 10.73 2.46 -10.74
N VAL A 70 10.04 3.36 -10.06
CA VAL A 70 9.42 4.53 -10.68
C VAL A 70 9.99 5.78 -10.04
N THR A 71 10.43 6.75 -10.87
CA THR A 71 10.91 8.04 -10.42
C THR A 71 9.89 9.10 -10.84
N ILE A 72 9.40 9.86 -9.87
CA ILE A 72 8.30 10.80 -10.04
C ILE A 72 8.76 12.17 -9.61
N PRO A 73 8.95 13.13 -10.55
CA PRO A 73 9.24 14.50 -10.17
C PRO A 73 7.98 15.18 -9.63
N PHE A 74 8.17 16.11 -8.70
CA PHE A 74 7.05 16.83 -8.09
C PHE A 74 7.46 18.23 -7.63
N ASP A 75 6.46 19.08 -7.38
CA ASP A 75 6.61 20.45 -6.95
C ASP A 75 6.25 20.64 -5.48
N ALA A 76 6.47 21.85 -4.96
CA ALA A 76 6.22 22.16 -3.55
C ALA A 76 4.76 22.06 -3.15
N ASP A 77 3.82 22.14 -4.08
CA ASP A 77 2.39 22.00 -3.80
C ASP A 77 1.90 20.55 -3.80
N THR A 78 2.79 19.58 -3.99
CA THR A 78 2.42 18.17 -4.01
C THR A 78 2.10 17.68 -2.61
N THR A 79 0.92 17.09 -2.46
CA THR A 79 0.48 16.49 -1.20
C THR A 79 0.28 14.99 -1.30
N GLU A 80 0.01 14.48 -2.51
CA GLU A 80 -0.19 13.03 -2.70
C GLU A 80 0.25 12.58 -4.08
N ILE A 81 0.76 11.36 -4.12
CA ILE A 81 1.14 10.66 -5.35
C ILE A 81 0.44 9.32 -5.32
N GLU A 82 -0.28 8.98 -6.40
CA GLU A 82 -0.95 7.69 -6.51
C GLU A 82 -0.29 6.89 -7.63
N ILE A 83 0.02 5.63 -7.32
CA ILE A 83 0.57 4.69 -8.30
C ILE A 83 -0.45 3.60 -8.52
N VAL A 84 -0.92 3.47 -9.76
CA VAL A 84 -1.99 2.55 -10.14
C VAL A 84 -1.40 1.39 -10.92
N GLY A 85 -1.73 0.18 -10.49
CA GLY A 85 -1.45 -1.06 -11.20
C GLY A 85 -2.74 -1.83 -11.42
N THR A 86 -2.64 -3.14 -11.55
CA THR A 86 -3.82 -3.99 -11.68
C THR A 86 -4.27 -4.59 -10.35
N HIS A 87 -3.36 -4.69 -9.40
CA HIS A 87 -3.66 -5.27 -8.09
C HIS A 87 -2.60 -4.84 -7.08
N VAL A 88 -3.03 -4.54 -5.85
CA VAL A 88 -2.15 -4.18 -4.74
C VAL A 88 -2.43 -5.09 -3.56
N VAL A 89 -1.35 -5.62 -2.96
CA VAL A 89 -1.42 -6.37 -1.71
C VAL A 89 -0.66 -5.56 -0.66
N PRO A 90 -1.34 -4.77 0.18
CA PRO A 90 -0.67 -3.96 1.19
C PRO A 90 -0.08 -4.84 2.29
N GLU A 91 1.14 -4.54 2.71
CA GLU A 91 1.82 -5.29 3.77
C GLU A 91 1.02 -5.27 5.07
N PHE A 92 0.49 -4.10 5.43
CA PHE A 92 -0.33 -3.96 6.63
C PHE A 92 -1.62 -4.74 6.54
N GLY A 93 -2.25 -4.78 5.37
CA GLY A 93 -3.45 -5.55 5.15
C GLY A 93 -3.24 -7.03 5.36
N THR A 94 -2.12 -7.56 4.89
CA THR A 94 -1.77 -8.97 5.08
C THR A 94 -1.60 -9.30 6.55
N ILE A 95 -0.88 -8.48 7.31
CA ILE A 95 -0.69 -8.69 8.75
C ILE A 95 -2.03 -8.60 9.49
N ALA A 96 -2.84 -7.62 9.17
CA ALA A 96 -4.15 -7.45 9.81
C ALA A 96 -5.07 -8.64 9.55
N MET A 97 -5.06 -9.20 8.34
CA MET A 97 -5.85 -10.38 8.00
C MET A 97 -5.41 -11.61 8.78
N ILE A 98 -4.10 -11.81 8.95
CA ILE A 98 -3.57 -12.92 9.73
C ILE A 98 -4.00 -12.80 11.19
N VAL A 99 -3.88 -11.64 11.80
CA VAL A 99 -4.28 -11.39 13.18
C VAL A 99 -5.78 -11.63 13.37
N LEU A 100 -6.59 -11.15 12.43
CA LEU A 100 -8.03 -11.35 12.48
C LEU A 100 -8.41 -12.83 12.38
N ALA A 101 -7.78 -13.58 11.51
CA ALA A 101 -8.03 -15.01 11.36
C ALA A 101 -7.68 -15.77 12.64
N VAL A 102 -6.57 -15.47 13.28
CA VAL A 102 -6.18 -16.07 14.55
C VAL A 102 -7.19 -15.74 15.65
N ALA A 103 -7.66 -14.50 15.72
CA ALA A 103 -8.66 -14.08 16.70
C ALA A 103 -9.98 -14.85 16.53
N ILE A 104 -10.45 -15.02 15.31
CA ILE A 104 -11.67 -15.77 15.02
C ILE A 104 -11.54 -17.22 15.45
N VAL A 105 -10.44 -17.88 15.14
CA VAL A 105 -10.18 -19.27 15.53
C VAL A 105 -10.15 -19.39 17.05
N SER A 106 -9.55 -18.47 17.76
CA SER A 106 -9.49 -18.47 19.22
C SER A 106 -10.89 -18.34 19.83
N ILE A 107 -11.74 -17.48 19.30
CA ILE A 107 -13.13 -17.33 19.79
C ILE A 107 -13.92 -18.61 19.59
N ILE A 108 -13.80 -19.26 18.47
CA ILE A 108 -14.50 -20.50 18.18
C ILE A 108 -14.05 -21.61 19.15
N ALA A 109 -12.76 -21.74 19.39
CA ALA A 109 -12.20 -22.73 20.30
C ALA A 109 -12.71 -22.52 21.73
N VAL A 110 -12.73 -21.30 22.23
CA VAL A 110 -13.23 -20.97 23.55
C VAL A 110 -14.72 -21.27 23.67
N SER A 111 -15.51 -20.94 22.66
CA SER A 111 -16.95 -21.22 22.67
C SER A 111 -17.24 -22.70 22.70
N ALA A 112 -16.53 -23.51 21.91
CA ALA A 112 -16.69 -24.95 21.91
C ALA A 112 -16.30 -25.56 23.25
N LYS A 113 -15.22 -25.11 23.87
CA LYS A 113 -14.78 -25.57 25.18
C LYS A 113 -15.80 -25.22 26.27
N SER A 114 -16.41 -24.05 26.22
CA SER A 114 -17.43 -23.64 27.18
C SER A 114 -18.67 -24.53 27.09
N ARG A 115 -19.10 -24.92 25.92
CA ARG A 115 -20.22 -25.84 25.75
C ARG A 115 -19.93 -27.20 26.35
N LEU A 116 -18.73 -27.72 26.09
CA LEU A 116 -18.34 -29.01 26.62
C LEU A 116 -18.28 -29.02 28.14
N SER A 117 -17.89 -27.92 28.75
CA SER A 117 -17.85 -27.85 30.21
C SER A 117 -19.23 -27.70 30.85
N ILE A 118 -20.23 -27.19 30.12
CA ILE A 118 -21.59 -27.05 30.63
C ILE A 118 -22.39 -28.34 30.49
N MET A 119 -22.29 -29.01 29.35
CA MET A 119 -23.08 -30.21 29.06
C MET A 119 -22.92 -31.37 30.06
N PRO A 120 -21.74 -31.68 30.54
CA PRO A 120 -21.61 -32.83 31.49
C PRO A 120 -22.27 -32.61 32.82
N ARG A 121 -22.73 -31.43 33.13
CA ARG A 121 -23.37 -31.13 34.43
C ARG A 121 -24.85 -31.34 34.42
N ILE A 122 -25.37 -31.62 33.31
CA ILE A 122 -26.79 -31.91 33.15
C ILE A 122 -27.05 -33.37 33.44
#